data_6fc8321eb83ed6bbf682b9d8dbc2ccf1
#
_entry.id   6fc8321eb83ed6bbf682b9d8dbc2ccf1
#
_cell.length_a   1.000
_cell.length_b   1.000
_cell.length_c   1.000
_cell.angle_alpha   90.00
_cell.angle_beta   90.00
_cell.angle_gamma   90.00
#
_symmetry.space_group_name_H-M   'P 1'
#
loop_
_entity.id
_entity.type
_entity.pdbx_description
1 polymer ?
#
loop_
_entity_poly.entity_id
_entity_poly.type
_entity_poly.pdbx_seq_one_letter_code
_entity_poly.pdbx_strand_id
1 'polypeptide(L)'
;MIRAILIALTIVGTAASAETLRLAATTSFNNSGLSDVLLPAIAQDIGLDVQLLVVGTGQAIRLGQSGDVDAILVHSKSAELAFVAAGYGSHRREIMYNDFVLIGPSGDPAQVRAATSAIEALQSMASAQA
;
A
#
# COMPACT_ATOMS: atom_id res chain seq x y z
N MET A 1 2.26 9.46 -70.95
CA MET A 1 2.25 8.37 -69.97
C MET A 1 2.69 8.95 -68.62
N ILE A 2 1.72 9.31 -67.75
CA ILE A 2 2.00 9.87 -66.41
C ILE A 2 1.95 8.74 -65.43
N ARG A 3 3.10 8.40 -64.81
CA ARG A 3 3.19 7.40 -63.73
C ARG A 3 2.83 8.08 -62.42
N ALA A 4 1.67 7.74 -61.86
CA ALA A 4 1.27 8.10 -60.49
C ALA A 4 2.07 7.25 -59.49
N ILE A 5 2.90 7.93 -58.66
CA ILE A 5 3.60 7.30 -57.56
C ILE A 5 2.68 7.36 -56.33
N LEU A 6 2.19 6.21 -55.90
CA LEU A 6 1.37 6.07 -54.68
C LEU A 6 2.37 5.99 -53.50
N ILE A 7 2.45 7.05 -52.69
CA ILE A 7 3.19 7.07 -51.45
C ILE A 7 2.28 6.48 -50.37
N ALA A 8 2.57 5.23 -49.96
CA ALA A 8 1.89 4.61 -48.82
C ALA A 8 2.50 5.19 -47.51
N LEU A 9 1.71 6.03 -46.84
CA LEU A 9 2.07 6.57 -45.53
C LEU A 9 1.83 5.48 -44.46
N THR A 10 2.88 4.77 -44.03
CA THR A 10 2.83 3.83 -42.90
C THR A 10 2.80 4.62 -41.61
N ILE A 11 1.62 4.68 -40.94
CA ILE A 11 1.48 5.20 -39.59
C ILE A 11 2.06 4.14 -38.64
N VAL A 12 3.30 4.37 -38.19
CA VAL A 12 3.89 3.59 -37.11
C VAL A 12 3.23 4.08 -35.81
N GLY A 13 2.20 3.36 -35.37
CA GLY A 13 1.62 3.59 -34.05
C GLY A 13 2.66 3.27 -32.98
N THR A 14 3.16 4.28 -32.27
CA THR A 14 3.92 4.05 -31.02
C THR A 14 2.96 3.45 -30.00
N ALA A 15 3.10 2.18 -29.69
CA ALA A 15 2.46 1.59 -28.53
C ALA A 15 2.95 2.37 -27.31
N ALA A 16 2.08 3.13 -26.68
CA ALA A 16 2.36 3.74 -25.37
C ALA A 16 2.60 2.57 -24.39
N SER A 17 3.86 2.36 -23.98
CA SER A 17 4.17 1.45 -22.90
C SER A 17 3.52 2.03 -21.64
N ALA A 18 2.70 1.24 -20.96
CA ALA A 18 2.17 1.63 -19.66
C ALA A 18 3.37 1.91 -18.73
N GLU A 19 3.35 3.05 -18.07
CA GLU A 19 4.36 3.38 -17.07
C GLU A 19 4.23 2.39 -15.91
N THR A 20 5.35 1.82 -15.48
CA THR A 20 5.36 0.81 -14.40
C THR A 20 5.90 1.44 -13.14
N LEU A 21 5.17 1.28 -12.02
CA LEU A 21 5.58 1.73 -10.68
C LEU A 21 5.83 0.51 -9.79
N ARG A 22 7.04 0.38 -9.25
CA ARG A 22 7.39 -0.64 -8.25
C ARG A 22 7.02 -0.14 -6.87
N LEU A 23 6.04 -0.80 -6.23
CA LEU A 23 5.52 -0.43 -4.91
C LEU A 23 5.86 -1.52 -3.89
N ALA A 24 6.67 -1.22 -2.88
CA ALA A 24 6.82 -2.10 -1.73
C ALA A 24 5.75 -1.77 -0.68
N ALA A 25 4.89 -2.74 -0.38
CA ALA A 25 3.83 -2.58 0.60
C ALA A 25 3.82 -3.69 1.64
N THR A 26 3.14 -3.44 2.76
CA THR A 26 3.09 -4.40 3.87
C THR A 26 2.12 -5.55 3.62
N THR A 27 2.37 -6.68 4.31
CA THR A 27 1.48 -7.85 4.25
C THR A 27 0.06 -7.51 4.71
N SER A 28 -0.12 -6.56 5.63
CA SER A 28 -1.45 -6.11 6.07
C SER A 28 -2.23 -5.43 4.95
N PHE A 29 -1.58 -4.64 4.10
CA PHE A 29 -2.20 -4.05 2.91
C PHE A 29 -2.67 -5.13 1.94
N ASN A 30 -1.82 -6.10 1.63
CA ASN A 30 -2.16 -7.21 0.73
C ASN A 30 -3.27 -8.09 1.31
N ASN A 31 -3.15 -8.49 2.59
CA ASN A 31 -4.10 -9.41 3.22
C ASN A 31 -5.48 -8.77 3.48
N SER A 32 -5.61 -7.45 3.43
CA SER A 32 -6.90 -6.77 3.50
C SER A 32 -7.75 -6.95 2.23
N GLY A 33 -7.16 -7.45 1.13
CA GLY A 33 -7.81 -7.53 -0.19
C GLY A 33 -7.86 -6.17 -0.92
N LEU A 34 -7.35 -5.10 -0.31
CA LEU A 34 -7.41 -3.77 -0.92
C LEU A 34 -6.56 -3.68 -2.19
N SER A 35 -5.44 -4.39 -2.25
CA SER A 35 -4.60 -4.47 -3.44
C SER A 35 -5.36 -5.01 -4.65
N ASP A 36 -6.21 -6.02 -4.46
CA ASP A 36 -6.94 -6.68 -5.55
C ASP A 36 -7.98 -5.77 -6.22
N VAL A 37 -8.45 -4.77 -5.49
CA VAL A 37 -9.42 -3.76 -5.99
C VAL A 37 -8.70 -2.51 -6.49
N LEU A 38 -7.71 -2.03 -5.73
CA LEU A 38 -7.07 -0.74 -5.99
C LEU A 38 -6.14 -0.77 -7.21
N LEU A 39 -5.32 -1.84 -7.37
CA LEU A 39 -4.34 -1.87 -8.45
C LEU A 39 -5.00 -1.92 -9.85
N PRO A 40 -6.03 -2.74 -10.09
CA PRO A 40 -6.76 -2.69 -11.36
C PRO A 40 -7.44 -1.33 -11.62
N ALA A 41 -7.97 -0.69 -10.57
CA ALA A 41 -8.58 0.63 -10.71
C ALA A 41 -7.54 1.70 -11.12
N ILE A 42 -6.36 1.69 -10.51
CA ILE A 42 -5.24 2.58 -10.89
C ILE A 42 -4.85 2.36 -12.36
N ALA A 43 -4.71 1.12 -12.79
CA ALA A 43 -4.37 0.81 -14.17
C ALA A 43 -5.45 1.32 -15.14
N GLN A 44 -6.73 1.19 -14.79
CA GLN A 44 -7.84 1.65 -15.60
C GLN A 44 -7.95 3.18 -15.64
N ASP A 45 -7.80 3.85 -14.49
CA ASP A 45 -8.09 5.29 -14.36
C ASP A 45 -6.96 6.16 -14.90
N ILE A 46 -5.71 5.75 -14.72
CA ILE A 46 -4.53 6.58 -15.07
C ILE A 46 -3.50 5.86 -15.93
N GLY A 47 -3.75 4.60 -16.34
CA GLY A 47 -2.84 3.84 -17.21
C GLY A 47 -1.52 3.43 -16.55
N LEU A 48 -1.44 3.43 -15.20
CA LEU A 48 -0.25 3.10 -14.44
C LEU A 48 -0.28 1.62 -14.01
N ASP A 49 0.72 0.84 -14.44
CA ASP A 49 0.90 -0.55 -13.99
C ASP A 49 1.68 -0.57 -12.68
N VAL A 50 1.07 -1.08 -11.60
CA VAL A 50 1.71 -1.14 -10.28
C VAL A 50 2.20 -2.55 -9.99
N GLN A 51 3.52 -2.72 -9.98
CA GLN A 51 4.18 -3.94 -9.54
C GLN A 51 4.32 -3.96 -8.02
N LEU A 52 3.49 -4.76 -7.35
CA LEU A 52 3.43 -4.85 -5.90
C LEU A 52 4.47 -5.84 -5.36
N LEU A 53 5.34 -5.37 -4.45
CA LEU A 53 6.25 -6.19 -3.65
C LEU A 53 5.71 -6.26 -2.22
N VAL A 54 5.18 -7.42 -1.82
CA VAL A 54 4.61 -7.62 -0.47
C VAL A 54 5.70 -8.03 0.50
N VAL A 55 6.02 -7.15 1.45
CA VAL A 55 7.12 -7.33 2.40
C VAL A 55 6.77 -6.73 3.78
N GLY A 56 7.62 -6.91 4.79
CA GLY A 56 7.46 -6.19 6.06
C GLY A 56 7.94 -4.74 5.97
N THR A 57 7.43 -3.85 6.87
CA THR A 57 7.80 -2.42 6.91
C THR A 57 9.31 -2.17 6.82
N GLY A 58 10.10 -2.88 7.62
CA GLY A 58 11.56 -2.69 7.61
C GLY A 58 12.22 -3.11 6.29
N GLN A 59 11.70 -4.11 5.61
CA GLN A 59 12.18 -4.53 4.30
C GLN A 59 11.79 -3.52 3.22
N ALA A 60 10.53 -3.01 3.24
CA ALA A 60 10.08 -1.98 2.31
C ALA A 60 10.96 -0.72 2.40
N ILE A 61 11.29 -0.28 3.62
CA ILE A 61 12.20 0.85 3.85
C ILE A 61 13.59 0.59 3.24
N ARG A 62 14.16 -0.60 3.44
CA ARG A 62 15.46 -0.94 2.83
C ARG A 62 15.42 -0.95 1.30
N LEU A 63 14.36 -1.48 0.69
CA LEU A 63 14.17 -1.46 -0.75
C LEU A 63 14.08 -0.02 -1.29
N GLY A 64 13.39 0.87 -0.57
CA GLY A 64 13.37 2.28 -0.91
C GLY A 64 14.73 2.97 -0.76
N GLN A 65 15.50 2.64 0.28
CA GLN A 65 16.84 3.17 0.50
C GLN A 65 17.82 2.75 -0.60
N SER A 66 17.71 1.53 -1.11
CA SER A 66 18.55 1.02 -2.21
C SER A 66 18.09 1.48 -3.60
N GLY A 67 16.89 2.09 -3.71
CA GLY A 67 16.31 2.48 -5.00
C GLY A 67 15.72 1.32 -5.80
N ASP A 68 15.47 0.17 -5.14
CA ASP A 68 14.88 -1.00 -5.78
C ASP A 68 13.38 -0.86 -6.04
N VAL A 69 12.74 0.14 -5.41
CA VAL A 69 11.32 0.48 -5.57
C VAL A 69 11.13 1.98 -5.71
N ASP A 70 10.07 2.37 -6.40
CA ASP A 70 9.75 3.77 -6.70
C ASP A 70 8.90 4.40 -5.58
N ALA A 71 8.16 3.57 -4.83
CA ALA A 71 7.34 3.99 -3.70
C ALA A 71 7.28 2.91 -2.60
N ILE A 72 7.03 3.34 -1.38
CA ILE A 72 6.77 2.45 -0.24
C ILE A 72 5.43 2.80 0.40
N LEU A 73 4.63 1.78 0.77
CA LEU A 73 3.36 1.91 1.49
C LEU A 73 3.47 1.12 2.80
N VAL A 74 3.72 1.84 3.88
CA VAL A 74 4.05 1.26 5.19
C VAL A 74 3.28 1.98 6.30
N HIS A 75 3.40 1.52 7.53
CA HIS A 75 2.64 2.03 8.68
C HIS A 75 3.54 2.29 9.92
N SER A 76 4.72 2.86 9.70
CA SER A 76 5.63 3.30 10.77
C SER A 76 6.01 4.76 10.59
N LYS A 77 5.18 5.67 11.14
CA LYS A 77 5.35 7.12 10.97
C LYS A 77 6.76 7.60 11.30
N SER A 78 7.36 7.12 12.40
CA SER A 78 8.70 7.51 12.80
C SER A 78 9.77 7.08 11.80
N ALA A 79 9.69 5.84 11.30
CA ALA A 79 10.62 5.33 10.29
C ALA A 79 10.43 6.01 8.93
N GLU A 80 9.19 6.33 8.54
CA GLU A 80 8.89 7.07 7.32
C GLU A 80 9.44 8.50 7.36
N LEU A 81 9.30 9.19 8.49
CA LEU A 81 9.87 10.52 8.70
C LEU A 81 11.39 10.50 8.65
N ALA A 82 12.03 9.51 9.29
CA ALA A 82 13.48 9.32 9.23
C ALA A 82 13.97 9.04 7.80
N PHE A 83 13.23 8.23 7.04
CA PHE A 83 13.52 7.92 5.63
C PHE A 83 13.55 9.19 4.77
N VAL A 84 12.54 10.05 4.89
CA VAL A 84 12.48 11.32 4.16
C VAL A 84 13.57 12.29 4.64
N ALA A 85 13.78 12.43 5.96
CA ALA A 85 14.81 13.30 6.51
C ALA A 85 16.24 12.91 6.09
N ALA A 86 16.47 11.62 5.85
CA ALA A 86 17.74 11.10 5.32
C ALA A 86 17.89 11.28 3.79
N GLY A 87 16.89 11.84 3.11
CA GLY A 87 16.94 12.13 1.67
C GLY A 87 16.61 10.93 0.76
N TYR A 88 16.12 9.82 1.32
CA TYR A 88 15.73 8.65 0.52
C TYR A 88 14.34 8.78 -0.12
N GLY A 89 13.49 9.68 0.36
CA GLY A 89 12.18 9.98 -0.18
C GLY A 89 11.94 11.47 -0.33
N SER A 90 11.17 11.88 -1.34
CA SER A 90 10.85 13.28 -1.60
C SER A 90 9.84 13.84 -0.61
N HIS A 91 8.86 13.05 -0.21
CA HIS A 91 7.79 13.46 0.72
C HIS A 91 7.08 12.24 1.30
N ARG A 92 6.35 12.48 2.39
CA ARG A 92 5.46 11.53 3.04
C ARG A 92 4.01 12.03 2.95
N ARG A 93 3.08 11.12 2.65
CA ARG A 93 1.66 11.40 2.69
C ARG A 93 0.93 10.35 3.52
N GLU A 94 0.03 10.78 4.41
CA GLU A 94 -0.91 9.88 5.06
C GLU A 94 -2.03 9.54 4.07
N ILE A 95 -2.28 8.23 3.88
CA ILE A 95 -3.23 7.74 2.88
C ILE A 95 -4.46 7.17 3.58
N MET A 96 -4.24 6.33 4.62
CA MET A 96 -5.29 5.65 5.35
C MET A 96 -4.83 5.38 6.78
N TYR A 97 -5.75 5.00 7.62
CA TYR A 97 -5.49 4.47 8.97
C TYR A 97 -6.17 3.12 9.14
N ASN A 98 -5.73 2.35 10.10
CA ASN A 98 -6.38 1.14 10.57
C ASN A 98 -6.33 1.09 12.08
N ASP A 99 -7.35 0.50 12.69
CA ASP A 99 -7.45 0.35 14.13
C ASP A 99 -7.21 -1.09 14.56
N PHE A 100 -6.62 -1.26 15.72
CA PHE A 100 -6.65 -2.54 16.43
C PHE A 100 -7.96 -2.63 17.22
N VAL A 101 -8.58 -3.81 17.18
CA VAL A 101 -9.83 -4.07 17.87
C VAL A 101 -9.71 -5.32 18.74
N LEU A 102 -10.39 -5.32 19.89
CA LEU A 102 -10.58 -6.51 20.71
C LEU A 102 -11.92 -7.13 20.33
N ILE A 103 -11.92 -8.41 19.94
CA ILE A 103 -13.13 -9.16 19.55
C ILE A 103 -13.34 -10.27 20.55
N GLY A 104 -14.59 -10.45 20.98
CA GLY A 104 -14.98 -11.48 21.93
C GLY A 104 -16.44 -11.91 21.74
N PRO A 105 -16.92 -12.88 22.55
CA PRO A 105 -18.30 -13.34 22.50
C PRO A 105 -19.28 -12.21 22.86
N SER A 106 -20.49 -12.29 22.33
CA SER A 106 -21.53 -11.26 22.52
C SER A 106 -21.93 -11.04 23.98
N GLY A 107 -21.77 -12.06 24.82
CA GLY A 107 -22.10 -12.01 26.28
C GLY A 107 -21.10 -11.19 27.11
N ASP A 108 -19.94 -10.83 26.51
CA ASP A 108 -18.91 -9.98 27.14
C ASP A 108 -18.58 -10.41 28.59
N PRO A 109 -18.10 -11.64 28.82
CA PRO A 109 -17.90 -12.17 30.17
C PRO A 109 -16.87 -11.38 30.99
N ALA A 110 -15.93 -10.72 30.32
CA ALA A 110 -14.91 -9.86 30.95
C ALA A 110 -15.32 -8.39 31.03
N GLN A 111 -16.52 -8.02 30.63
CA GLN A 111 -17.03 -6.64 30.61
C GLN A 111 -16.12 -5.65 29.87
N VAL A 112 -15.51 -6.10 28.78
CA VAL A 112 -14.55 -5.34 27.99
C VAL A 112 -15.19 -4.10 27.34
N ARG A 113 -16.50 -4.16 27.03
CA ARG A 113 -17.23 -3.01 26.46
C ARG A 113 -17.28 -1.78 27.38
N ALA A 114 -17.18 -1.97 28.69
CA ALA A 114 -17.17 -0.89 29.66
C ALA A 114 -15.80 -0.25 29.82
N ALA A 115 -14.73 -0.88 29.31
CA ALA A 115 -13.38 -0.39 29.43
C ALA A 115 -13.16 0.91 28.60
N THR A 116 -12.47 1.86 29.17
CA THR A 116 -12.16 3.16 28.54
C THR A 116 -10.82 3.15 27.82
N SER A 117 -10.04 2.08 28.00
CA SER A 117 -8.73 1.89 27.35
C SER A 117 -8.45 0.42 27.09
N ALA A 118 -7.54 0.14 26.14
CA ALA A 118 -7.10 -1.21 25.85
C ALA A 118 -6.42 -1.87 27.07
N ILE A 119 -5.72 -1.10 27.90
CA ILE A 119 -5.08 -1.59 29.12
C ILE A 119 -6.12 -2.09 30.11
N GLU A 120 -7.16 -1.31 30.37
CA GLU A 120 -8.27 -1.65 31.24
C GLU A 120 -9.02 -2.90 30.72
N ALA A 121 -9.29 -2.97 29.42
CA ALA A 121 -9.89 -4.13 28.78
C ALA A 121 -9.06 -5.40 28.98
N LEU A 122 -7.76 -5.35 28.77
CA LEU A 122 -6.85 -6.49 28.99
C LEU A 122 -6.75 -6.90 30.46
N GLN A 123 -6.79 -5.95 31.40
CA GLN A 123 -6.82 -6.23 32.84
C GLN A 123 -8.13 -6.91 33.23
N SER A 124 -9.27 -6.46 32.69
CA SER A 124 -10.57 -7.09 32.90
C SER A 124 -10.60 -8.53 32.41
N MET A 125 -10.06 -8.78 31.20
CA MET A 125 -9.94 -10.14 30.65
C MET A 125 -9.05 -11.03 31.53
N ALA A 126 -7.91 -10.55 31.96
CA ALA A 126 -7.01 -11.29 32.84
C ALA A 126 -7.66 -11.62 34.20
N SER A 127 -8.43 -10.69 34.76
CA SER A 127 -9.13 -10.87 36.05
C SER A 127 -10.32 -11.84 35.93
N ALA A 128 -11.01 -11.83 34.80
CA ALA A 128 -12.14 -12.72 34.52
C ALA A 128 -11.68 -14.14 34.08
N GLN A 129 -10.40 -14.36 33.86
CA GLN A 129 -9.84 -15.59 33.26
C GLN A 129 -10.56 -15.98 31.95
N ALA A 130 -10.96 -15.00 31.16
CA ALA A 130 -11.75 -15.13 29.94
C ALA A 130 -10.91 -14.89 28.68
#